data_0cdfce11b06ec7ff5f2d2cb2cb629ba4
#
_entry.id   0cdfce11b06ec7ff5f2d2cb2cb629ba4
#
_cell.length_a   1.000
_cell.length_b   1.000
_cell.length_c   1.000
_cell.angle_alpha   90.00
_cell.angle_beta   90.00
_cell.angle_gamma   90.00
#
_symmetry.space_group_name_H-M   'P 1'
#
loop_
_entity.id
_entity.type
_entity.pdbx_description
1 polymer ?
#
loop_
_entity_poly.entity_id
_entity_poly.type
_entity_poly.pdbx_seq_one_letter_code
_entity_poly.pdbx_strand_id
1 'polypeptide(L)'
;MNRNVESHFALNPTNIDIRRSTFDRSHSLKTSFNVGDIVPFFVDEVLPGDTFNVDTSKVVRLQTLLTPVMDNIYLDTYFFFVPNRLTWSHWKQFNGENTESAWIPQTEYEIPQITAPADSGWSVGTIADYLGVPTGVPNLSVSALPFRAYALVMNEWFRDENLSDPLVVSVDDATVAGVNTGTFVTDVAKGGLPYKAAKYHDYFTSCLPSPQKGPDVLIPSATSGEYPVVTREQPHDPGGYALTGVSNISFASGDRPVNIYDSLAFKPVVSGSNYAGITGFSGGADKPGFDPVNLYAVSSGGLGASINQLRMAFQIQKLYEKDARGGSRYIEILKSHFGVTSPDARLQRPEYLGGNRVPINICLLYTSDAADDLLCV
;
A
#
# COMPACT_ATOMS: atom_id res chain seq x y z
N MET A 1 -23.68 14.86 50.20
CA MET A 1 -24.02 13.58 49.54
C MET A 1 -22.77 12.73 49.49
N ASN A 2 -22.67 11.73 50.40
CA ASN A 2 -21.62 10.74 50.30
C ASN A 2 -21.81 9.93 49.03
N ARG A 3 -20.99 10.17 48.00
CA ARG A 3 -20.90 9.25 46.88
C ARG A 3 -20.26 7.98 47.43
N ASN A 4 -20.99 6.89 47.34
CA ASN A 4 -20.47 5.57 47.60
C ASN A 4 -19.25 5.36 46.68
N VAL A 5 -18.08 5.32 47.27
CA VAL A 5 -16.81 5.21 46.55
C VAL A 5 -16.52 3.75 46.18
N GLU A 6 -17.37 2.84 46.67
CA GLU A 6 -17.27 1.42 46.33
C GLU A 6 -17.80 1.17 44.93
N SER A 7 -16.97 0.58 44.07
CA SER A 7 -17.37 0.13 42.76
C SER A 7 -18.52 -0.84 42.89
N HIS A 8 -19.59 -0.62 42.14
CA HIS A 8 -20.74 -1.53 42.08
C HIS A 8 -20.36 -2.98 41.76
N PHE A 9 -19.26 -3.18 41.07
CA PHE A 9 -18.67 -4.48 40.75
C PHE A 9 -17.85 -5.09 41.91
N ALA A 10 -17.54 -4.34 42.96
CA ALA A 10 -16.82 -4.82 44.14
C ALA A 10 -17.75 -5.47 45.19
N LEU A 11 -19.07 -5.34 45.01
CA LEU A 11 -20.07 -5.86 45.95
C LEU A 11 -20.29 -7.39 45.86
N ASN A 12 -19.67 -8.04 44.91
CA ASN A 12 -19.73 -9.50 44.82
C ASN A 12 -18.30 -10.07 44.66
N PRO A 13 -17.45 -9.96 45.68
CA PRO A 13 -16.12 -10.53 45.59
C PRO A 13 -16.22 -12.05 45.73
N THR A 14 -16.50 -12.72 44.63
CA THR A 14 -16.13 -14.11 44.50
C THR A 14 -14.62 -14.14 44.42
N ASN A 15 -13.99 -14.28 45.54
CA ASN A 15 -12.56 -14.59 45.61
C ASN A 15 -12.38 -15.99 45.05
N ILE A 16 -12.27 -16.08 43.73
CA ILE A 16 -11.93 -17.32 43.05
C ILE A 16 -10.42 -17.44 43.18
N ASP A 17 -9.98 -18.26 44.15
CA ASP A 17 -8.58 -18.63 44.30
C ASP A 17 -8.21 -19.59 43.17
N ILE A 18 -7.93 -19.03 41.99
CA ILE A 18 -7.48 -19.80 40.82
C ILE A 18 -5.97 -19.91 40.92
N ARG A 19 -5.50 -21.13 41.19
CA ARG A 19 -4.07 -21.45 41.13
C ARG A 19 -3.61 -21.43 39.70
N ARG A 20 -2.48 -20.79 39.42
CA ARG A 20 -1.82 -20.84 38.14
C ARG A 20 -1.09 -22.16 37.97
N SER A 21 -1.22 -22.78 36.80
CA SER A 21 -0.50 -23.97 36.40
C SER A 21 0.55 -23.62 35.36
N THR A 22 1.64 -24.35 35.37
CA THR A 22 2.68 -24.23 34.35
C THR A 22 2.53 -25.38 33.35
N PHE A 23 2.52 -25.07 32.08
CA PHE A 23 2.43 -26.04 30.99
C PHE A 23 3.75 -26.02 30.21
N ASP A 24 4.32 -27.20 30.00
CA ASP A 24 5.42 -27.36 29.07
C ASP A 24 4.84 -27.53 27.67
N ARG A 25 5.16 -26.59 26.79
CA ARG A 25 4.73 -26.56 25.38
C ARG A 25 5.90 -26.74 24.43
N SER A 26 6.98 -27.36 24.92
CA SER A 26 8.17 -27.59 24.11
C SER A 26 7.84 -28.51 22.94
N HIS A 27 8.25 -28.10 21.75
CA HIS A 27 8.05 -28.81 20.52
C HIS A 27 9.20 -28.56 19.55
N SER A 28 9.32 -29.37 18.53
CA SER A 28 10.32 -29.21 17.48
C SER A 28 9.63 -29.08 16.11
N LEU A 29 10.12 -28.19 15.29
CA LEU A 29 9.71 -28.04 13.91
C LEU A 29 10.87 -28.39 13.00
N LYS A 30 10.61 -29.26 12.00
CA LYS A 30 11.54 -29.56 10.91
C LYS A 30 10.92 -29.13 9.62
N THR A 31 11.53 -28.17 8.96
CA THR A 31 11.00 -27.58 7.73
C THR A 31 12.13 -27.18 6.79
N SER A 32 11.78 -26.85 5.57
CA SER A 32 12.69 -26.27 4.58
C SER A 32 12.02 -25.08 3.91
N PHE A 33 12.79 -24.06 3.57
CA PHE A 33 12.30 -22.87 2.89
C PHE A 33 13.41 -22.25 2.05
N ASN A 34 13.03 -21.41 1.10
CA ASN A 34 13.99 -20.75 0.23
C ASN A 34 14.57 -19.50 0.88
N VAL A 35 15.76 -19.13 0.43
CA VAL A 35 16.37 -17.86 0.82
C VAL A 35 15.47 -16.70 0.34
N GLY A 36 15.25 -15.74 1.23
CA GLY A 36 14.37 -14.60 0.98
C GLY A 36 12.92 -14.81 1.36
N ASP A 37 12.50 -16.02 1.74
CA ASP A 37 11.15 -16.24 2.25
C ASP A 37 11.08 -15.89 3.75
N ILE A 38 10.00 -15.22 4.14
CA ILE A 38 9.66 -14.97 5.54
C ILE A 38 8.62 -16.02 5.92
N VAL A 39 9.02 -17.01 6.71
CA VAL A 39 8.14 -18.13 7.06
C VAL A 39 7.75 -18.09 8.52
N PRO A 40 6.47 -18.30 8.85
CA PRO A 40 6.06 -18.51 10.24
C PRO A 40 6.53 -19.89 10.70
N PHE A 41 7.10 -19.97 11.88
CA PHE A 41 7.59 -21.24 12.45
C PHE A 41 6.95 -21.57 13.80
N PHE A 42 6.30 -20.60 14.41
CA PHE A 42 5.63 -20.76 15.70
C PHE A 42 4.41 -19.86 15.72
N VAL A 43 3.29 -20.40 16.11
CA VAL A 43 2.05 -19.69 16.41
C VAL A 43 1.43 -20.31 17.64
N ASP A 44 1.06 -19.46 18.59
CA ASP A 44 0.35 -19.87 19.79
C ASP A 44 -0.62 -18.77 20.22
N GLU A 45 -1.71 -19.17 20.84
CA GLU A 45 -2.70 -18.26 21.35
C GLU A 45 -2.40 -17.91 22.81
N VAL A 46 -2.36 -16.63 23.12
CA VAL A 46 -2.07 -16.10 24.45
C VAL A 46 -3.36 -15.62 25.09
N LEU A 47 -3.70 -16.18 26.23
CA LEU A 47 -4.84 -15.74 27.02
C LEU A 47 -4.46 -14.57 27.95
N PRO A 48 -5.43 -13.74 28.34
CA PRO A 48 -5.18 -12.66 29.29
C PRO A 48 -4.57 -13.17 30.58
N GLY A 49 -3.42 -12.62 30.97
CA GLY A 49 -2.70 -12.97 32.18
C GLY A 49 -1.69 -14.12 32.02
N ASP A 50 -1.54 -14.71 30.84
CA ASP A 50 -0.51 -15.70 30.59
C ASP A 50 0.89 -15.07 30.56
N THR A 51 1.87 -15.87 30.94
CA THR A 51 3.28 -15.55 30.85
C THR A 51 4.00 -16.64 30.09
N PHE A 52 4.67 -16.27 29.01
CA PHE A 52 5.42 -17.19 28.16
C PHE A 52 6.92 -16.97 28.35
N ASN A 53 7.65 -18.08 28.56
CA ASN A 53 9.10 -18.11 28.46
C ASN A 53 9.44 -18.90 27.19
N VAL A 54 10.10 -18.24 26.24
CA VAL A 54 10.39 -18.85 24.92
C VAL A 54 11.89 -18.93 24.73
N ASP A 55 12.41 -20.16 24.76
CA ASP A 55 13.80 -20.47 24.45
C ASP A 55 13.84 -21.22 23.12
N THR A 56 14.65 -20.76 22.18
CA THR A 56 14.74 -21.36 20.86
C THR A 56 16.16 -21.82 20.55
N SER A 57 16.30 -23.09 20.19
CA SER A 57 17.54 -23.61 19.59
C SER A 57 17.31 -23.94 18.11
N LYS A 58 18.30 -23.66 17.27
CA LYS A 58 18.16 -23.73 15.83
C LYS A 58 19.34 -24.46 15.22
N VAL A 59 19.05 -25.41 14.34
CA VAL A 59 20.03 -26.05 13.49
C VAL A 59 19.66 -25.76 12.05
N VAL A 60 20.51 -25.07 11.33
CA VAL A 60 20.28 -24.66 9.95
C VAL A 60 21.30 -25.36 9.05
N ARG A 61 20.80 -26.01 8.02
CA ARG A 61 21.63 -26.61 6.97
C ARG A 61 21.30 -25.98 5.64
N LEU A 62 22.30 -25.50 4.92
CA LEU A 62 22.16 -25.03 3.57
C LEU A 62 22.31 -26.19 2.60
N GLN A 63 21.44 -26.29 1.61
CA GLN A 63 21.63 -27.23 0.51
C GLN A 63 22.86 -26.82 -0.31
N THR A 64 23.60 -27.79 -0.83
CA THR A 64 24.74 -27.52 -1.69
C THR A 64 24.36 -26.62 -2.85
N LEU A 65 25.08 -25.52 -2.98
CA LEU A 65 24.84 -24.52 -4.01
C LEU A 65 25.58 -24.88 -5.29
N LEU A 66 24.97 -24.61 -6.43
CA LEU A 66 25.59 -24.81 -7.75
C LEU A 66 26.75 -23.83 -7.96
N THR A 67 26.62 -22.62 -7.45
CA THR A 67 27.62 -21.56 -7.51
C THR A 67 27.95 -21.09 -6.09
N PRO A 68 29.21 -20.77 -5.80
CA PRO A 68 29.57 -20.30 -4.47
C PRO A 68 28.89 -18.96 -4.17
N VAL A 69 28.41 -18.81 -2.93
CA VAL A 69 27.90 -17.53 -2.43
C VAL A 69 29.11 -16.70 -1.99
N MET A 70 29.19 -15.47 -2.49
CA MET A 70 30.26 -14.53 -2.21
C MET A 70 29.95 -13.56 -1.07
N ASP A 71 28.82 -13.77 -0.37
CA ASP A 71 28.36 -12.92 0.72
C ASP A 71 27.89 -13.77 1.92
N ASN A 72 27.80 -13.15 3.07
CA ASN A 72 27.35 -13.82 4.29
C ASN A 72 25.82 -14.03 4.25
N ILE A 73 25.42 -15.23 4.68
CA ILE A 73 24.00 -15.56 4.84
C ILE A 73 23.65 -15.55 6.32
N TYR A 74 22.53 -14.95 6.64
CA TYR A 74 22.02 -14.84 8.00
C TYR A 74 20.64 -15.45 8.12
N LEU A 75 20.38 -16.08 9.26
CA LEU A 75 19.04 -16.44 9.70
C LEU A 75 18.59 -15.42 10.74
N ASP A 76 17.59 -14.64 10.39
CA ASP A 76 16.92 -13.70 11.29
C ASP A 76 15.63 -14.32 11.82
N THR A 77 15.43 -14.24 13.11
CA THR A 77 14.22 -14.72 13.77
C THR A 77 13.56 -13.55 14.50
N TYR A 78 12.25 -13.45 14.38
CA TYR A 78 11.47 -12.38 14.98
C TYR A 78 10.26 -12.93 15.71
N PHE A 79 9.98 -12.42 16.90
CA PHE A 79 8.79 -12.75 17.67
C PHE A 79 7.89 -11.54 17.77
N PHE A 80 6.62 -11.72 17.45
CA PHE A 80 5.61 -10.67 17.47
C PHE A 80 4.43 -11.09 18.31
N PHE A 81 3.85 -10.11 19.01
CA PHE A 81 2.55 -10.22 19.61
C PHE A 81 1.53 -9.47 18.75
N VAL A 82 0.47 -10.16 18.35
CA VAL A 82 -0.60 -9.60 17.52
C VAL A 82 -1.92 -9.68 18.27
N PRO A 83 -2.47 -8.55 18.73
CA PRO A 83 -3.79 -8.54 19.34
C PRO A 83 -4.88 -8.97 18.35
N ASN A 84 -5.75 -9.90 18.73
CA ASN A 84 -6.81 -10.39 17.85
C ASN A 84 -7.83 -9.31 17.44
N ARG A 85 -7.97 -8.24 18.23
CA ARG A 85 -8.78 -7.08 17.85
C ARG A 85 -8.30 -6.36 16.58
N LEU A 86 -7.04 -6.58 16.17
CA LEU A 86 -6.49 -6.03 14.93
C LEU A 86 -6.76 -6.92 13.71
N THR A 87 -7.02 -8.20 13.94
CA THR A 87 -7.27 -9.19 12.88
C THR A 87 -8.75 -9.45 12.67
N TRP A 88 -9.59 -9.07 13.64
CA TRP A 88 -11.02 -9.25 13.57
C TRP A 88 -11.78 -8.14 14.31
N SER A 89 -12.71 -7.50 13.61
CA SER A 89 -13.48 -6.36 14.13
C SER A 89 -14.38 -6.73 15.30
N HIS A 90 -14.98 -7.93 15.29
CA HIS A 90 -15.93 -8.40 16.29
C HIS A 90 -15.28 -9.22 17.43
N TRP A 91 -13.95 -9.18 17.55
CA TRP A 91 -13.24 -9.89 18.61
C TRP A 91 -13.76 -9.58 20.02
N LYS A 92 -14.11 -8.32 20.28
CA LYS A 92 -14.60 -7.89 21.60
C LYS A 92 -16.01 -8.43 21.86
N GLN A 93 -16.88 -8.32 20.87
CA GLN A 93 -18.26 -8.83 20.92
C GLN A 93 -18.28 -10.35 21.09
N PHE A 94 -17.42 -11.06 20.38
CA PHE A 94 -17.21 -12.49 20.57
C PHE A 94 -16.84 -12.87 22.01
N ASN A 95 -16.05 -12.02 22.69
CA ASN A 95 -15.69 -12.19 24.09
C ASN A 95 -16.75 -11.62 25.08
N GLY A 96 -17.93 -11.23 24.61
CA GLY A 96 -19.06 -10.83 25.44
C GLY A 96 -19.18 -9.32 25.69
N GLU A 97 -18.42 -8.45 24.98
CA GLU A 97 -18.67 -7.01 25.04
C GLU A 97 -20.01 -6.68 24.39
N ASN A 98 -20.94 -6.14 25.16
CA ASN A 98 -22.23 -5.66 24.66
C ASN A 98 -22.12 -4.18 24.28
N THR A 99 -22.21 -3.86 23.01
CA THR A 99 -22.23 -2.49 22.48
C THR A 99 -23.63 -1.95 22.24
N GLU A 100 -24.64 -2.80 22.38
CA GLU A 100 -26.04 -2.46 22.19
C GLU A 100 -26.76 -2.26 23.53
N SER A 101 -28.05 -1.99 23.49
CA SER A 101 -28.85 -1.88 24.70
C SER A 101 -28.87 -3.20 25.46
N ALA A 102 -28.84 -3.12 26.81
CA ALA A 102 -28.86 -4.29 27.69
C ALA A 102 -30.09 -5.23 27.47
N TRP A 103 -31.12 -4.73 26.83
CA TRP A 103 -32.38 -5.45 26.56
C TRP A 103 -32.45 -6.08 25.15
N ILE A 104 -31.46 -5.81 24.29
CA ILE A 104 -31.36 -6.40 22.96
C ILE A 104 -30.53 -7.68 23.08
N PRO A 105 -31.01 -8.83 22.57
CA PRO A 105 -30.18 -10.04 22.51
C PRO A 105 -28.89 -9.78 21.74
N GLN A 106 -27.78 -10.27 22.27
CA GLN A 106 -26.50 -10.18 21.56
C GLN A 106 -26.51 -11.06 20.31
N THR A 107 -25.90 -10.55 19.27
CA THR A 107 -25.60 -11.37 18.10
C THR A 107 -24.45 -12.30 18.45
N GLU A 108 -24.62 -13.59 18.19
CA GLU A 108 -23.54 -14.56 18.32
C GLU A 108 -22.61 -14.45 17.11
N TYR A 109 -21.34 -14.25 17.38
CA TYR A 109 -20.29 -14.18 16.36
C TYR A 109 -19.49 -15.47 16.34
N GLU A 110 -19.15 -15.92 15.16
CA GLU A 110 -18.24 -17.06 14.96
C GLU A 110 -16.87 -16.56 14.47
N ILE A 111 -15.82 -17.25 14.90
CA ILE A 111 -14.46 -16.91 14.46
C ILE A 111 -14.38 -17.07 12.94
N PRO A 112 -13.92 -16.03 12.21
CA PRO A 112 -13.77 -16.09 10.76
C PRO A 112 -12.84 -17.23 10.36
N GLN A 113 -13.24 -17.97 9.34
CA GLN A 113 -12.51 -19.14 8.89
C GLN A 113 -11.90 -18.93 7.51
N ILE A 114 -10.90 -19.75 7.25
CA ILE A 114 -10.31 -19.89 5.93
C ILE A 114 -10.44 -21.35 5.51
N THR A 115 -10.94 -21.57 4.30
CA THR A 115 -11.19 -22.92 3.79
C THR A 115 -10.11 -23.29 2.79
N ALA A 116 -9.49 -24.45 2.95
CA ALA A 116 -8.50 -24.97 2.02
C ALA A 116 -9.05 -25.05 0.59
N PRO A 117 -8.20 -24.88 -0.45
CA PRO A 117 -8.60 -25.06 -1.83
C PRO A 117 -9.35 -26.36 -2.06
N ALA A 118 -10.47 -26.30 -2.80
CA ALA A 118 -11.42 -27.41 -2.92
C ALA A 118 -10.84 -28.64 -3.64
N ASP A 119 -9.93 -28.43 -4.60
CA ASP A 119 -9.45 -29.53 -5.44
C ASP A 119 -8.29 -30.31 -4.80
N SER A 120 -7.37 -29.59 -4.13
CA SER A 120 -6.10 -30.19 -3.70
C SER A 120 -5.71 -29.87 -2.25
N GLY A 121 -6.48 -29.04 -1.55
CA GLY A 121 -6.03 -28.50 -0.26
C GLY A 121 -4.85 -27.54 -0.42
N TRP A 122 -4.21 -27.17 0.68
CA TRP A 122 -2.98 -26.39 0.63
C TRP A 122 -1.78 -27.25 0.20
N SER A 123 -0.88 -26.63 -0.56
CA SER A 123 0.34 -27.27 -1.02
C SER A 123 1.47 -27.08 0.00
N VAL A 124 2.47 -27.95 -0.08
CA VAL A 124 3.72 -27.81 0.67
C VAL A 124 4.43 -26.51 0.31
N GLY A 125 5.00 -25.83 1.31
CA GLY A 125 5.71 -24.56 1.13
C GLY A 125 4.80 -23.33 1.10
N THR A 126 3.53 -23.48 1.43
CA THR A 126 2.60 -22.37 1.64
C THR A 126 2.62 -21.89 3.10
N ILE A 127 2.09 -20.70 3.36
CA ILE A 127 1.95 -20.15 4.72
C ILE A 127 1.12 -21.11 5.59
N ALA A 128 0.10 -21.76 5.01
CA ALA A 128 -0.71 -22.75 5.72
C ALA A 128 0.13 -23.94 6.20
N ASP A 129 1.00 -24.46 5.35
CA ASP A 129 1.93 -25.53 5.69
C ASP A 129 2.88 -25.11 6.84
N TYR A 130 3.46 -23.93 6.74
CA TYR A 130 4.35 -23.42 7.79
C TYR A 130 3.65 -23.12 9.12
N LEU A 131 2.36 -22.78 9.10
CA LEU A 131 1.53 -22.65 10.30
C LEU A 131 1.09 -24.01 10.88
N GLY A 132 1.43 -25.11 10.22
CA GLY A 132 1.13 -26.47 10.69
C GLY A 132 -0.24 -27.00 10.25
N VAL A 133 -0.87 -26.38 9.28
CA VAL A 133 -2.12 -26.89 8.70
C VAL A 133 -1.81 -28.07 7.79
N PRO A 134 -2.54 -29.21 7.90
CA PRO A 134 -2.32 -30.36 7.04
C PRO A 134 -2.43 -30.02 5.55
N THR A 135 -1.40 -30.40 4.79
CA THR A 135 -1.38 -30.23 3.33
C THR A 135 -2.14 -31.33 2.61
N GLY A 136 -2.65 -31.05 1.42
CA GLY A 136 -3.34 -32.05 0.60
C GLY A 136 -4.73 -32.43 1.09
N VAL A 137 -5.32 -31.70 2.04
CA VAL A 137 -6.69 -31.95 2.54
C VAL A 137 -7.62 -30.87 1.96
N PRO A 138 -8.49 -31.23 1.02
CA PRO A 138 -9.40 -30.26 0.42
C PRO A 138 -10.52 -29.86 1.40
N ASN A 139 -11.02 -28.65 1.25
CA ASN A 139 -12.13 -28.09 2.04
C ASN A 139 -11.93 -28.11 3.56
N LEU A 140 -10.70 -28.24 4.04
CA LEU A 140 -10.39 -28.12 5.46
C LEU A 140 -10.62 -26.66 5.90
N SER A 141 -11.47 -26.46 6.89
CA SER A 141 -11.73 -25.13 7.45
C SER A 141 -10.92 -24.94 8.73
N VAL A 142 -10.19 -23.83 8.81
CA VAL A 142 -9.39 -23.45 9.97
C VAL A 142 -9.57 -21.99 10.30
N SER A 143 -9.17 -21.55 11.51
CA SER A 143 -9.24 -20.14 11.90
C SER A 143 -8.42 -19.25 10.95
N ALA A 144 -9.01 -18.15 10.50
CA ALA A 144 -8.33 -17.17 9.67
C ALA A 144 -7.39 -16.23 10.45
N LEU A 145 -7.51 -16.20 11.79
CA LEU A 145 -6.78 -15.22 12.62
C LEU A 145 -5.25 -15.33 12.50
N PRO A 146 -4.63 -16.51 12.53
CA PRO A 146 -3.17 -16.63 12.36
C PRO A 146 -2.67 -16.13 11.00
N PHE A 147 -3.45 -16.36 9.92
CA PHE A 147 -3.10 -15.91 8.57
C PHE A 147 -3.18 -14.40 8.46
N ARG A 148 -4.24 -13.81 9.02
CA ARG A 148 -4.42 -12.36 9.09
C ARG A 148 -3.33 -11.71 9.95
N ALA A 149 -2.96 -12.34 11.06
CA ALA A 149 -1.89 -11.87 11.93
C ALA A 149 -0.54 -11.86 11.20
N TYR A 150 -0.21 -12.93 10.48
CA TYR A 150 0.99 -12.99 9.66
C TYR A 150 1.01 -11.86 8.60
N ALA A 151 -0.07 -11.70 7.84
CA ALA A 151 -0.17 -10.67 6.82
C ALA A 151 -0.07 -9.24 7.41
N LEU A 152 -0.64 -9.02 8.60
CA LEU A 152 -0.53 -7.75 9.30
C LEU A 152 0.90 -7.46 9.75
N VAL A 153 1.62 -8.48 10.25
CA VAL A 153 3.05 -8.34 10.59
C VAL A 153 3.86 -7.98 9.34
N MET A 154 3.57 -8.65 8.20
CA MET A 154 4.26 -8.34 6.94
C MET A 154 4.02 -6.89 6.53
N ASN A 155 2.78 -6.39 6.62
CA ASN A 155 2.44 -5.01 6.29
C ASN A 155 3.18 -3.98 7.14
N GLU A 156 3.21 -4.23 8.47
CA GLU A 156 3.67 -3.22 9.42
C GLU A 156 5.18 -3.22 9.63
N TRP A 157 5.86 -4.35 9.39
CA TRP A 157 7.27 -4.50 9.75
C TRP A 157 8.20 -4.83 8.58
N PHE A 158 7.71 -5.55 7.57
CA PHE A 158 8.57 -6.08 6.50
C PHE A 158 8.34 -5.46 5.13
N ARG A 159 7.16 -4.90 4.88
CA ARG A 159 6.84 -4.29 3.61
C ARG A 159 7.58 -2.96 3.43
N ASP A 160 8.25 -2.80 2.29
CA ASP A 160 8.74 -1.50 1.86
C ASP A 160 7.58 -0.69 1.28
N GLU A 161 7.25 0.42 1.94
CA GLU A 161 6.13 1.28 1.54
C GLU A 161 6.33 2.02 0.22
N ASN A 162 7.58 2.18 -0.20
CA ASN A 162 7.92 2.91 -1.41
C ASN A 162 7.94 2.01 -2.65
N LEU A 163 8.09 0.69 -2.46
CA LEU A 163 8.27 -0.28 -3.53
C LEU A 163 7.13 -1.28 -3.67
N SER A 164 6.35 -1.49 -2.61
CA SER A 164 5.34 -2.55 -2.57
C SER A 164 3.99 -2.05 -2.10
N ASP A 165 2.94 -2.48 -2.77
CA ASP A 165 1.58 -2.20 -2.36
C ASP A 165 1.23 -2.86 -1.01
N PRO A 166 0.29 -2.30 -0.24
CA PRO A 166 -0.15 -2.90 1.01
C PRO A 166 -0.86 -4.23 0.76
N LEU A 167 -0.59 -5.20 1.64
CA LEU A 167 -1.30 -6.47 1.63
C LEU A 167 -2.76 -6.24 2.06
N VAL A 168 -3.66 -6.95 1.40
CA VAL A 168 -5.08 -6.92 1.74
C VAL A 168 -5.31 -7.85 2.92
N VAL A 169 -5.65 -7.27 4.07
CA VAL A 169 -6.00 -8.01 5.29
C VAL A 169 -7.45 -7.68 5.62
N SER A 170 -8.36 -8.64 5.40
CA SER A 170 -9.74 -8.49 5.82
C SER A 170 -9.85 -8.64 7.34
N VAL A 171 -10.70 -7.84 7.95
CA VAL A 171 -11.03 -7.90 9.39
C VAL A 171 -12.49 -8.25 9.64
N ASP A 172 -13.22 -8.63 8.57
CA ASP A 172 -14.64 -9.02 8.60
C ASP A 172 -14.87 -10.46 9.11
N ASP A 173 -16.14 -10.84 9.20
CA ASP A 173 -16.57 -12.17 9.64
C ASP A 173 -16.60 -13.20 8.51
N ALA A 174 -16.33 -12.79 7.28
CA ALA A 174 -16.48 -13.66 6.13
C ALA A 174 -15.47 -14.81 6.13
N THR A 175 -15.97 -16.00 5.82
CA THR A 175 -15.13 -17.15 5.48
C THR A 175 -14.51 -16.94 4.11
N VAL A 176 -13.20 -17.09 4.02
CA VAL A 176 -12.43 -16.83 2.81
C VAL A 176 -11.88 -18.14 2.24
N ALA A 177 -11.90 -18.28 0.92
CA ALA A 177 -11.24 -19.40 0.26
C ALA A 177 -9.73 -19.22 0.28
N GLY A 178 -9.02 -20.25 0.76
CA GLY A 178 -7.57 -20.33 0.73
C GLY A 178 -7.04 -20.53 -0.70
N VAL A 179 -5.79 -20.19 -0.90
CA VAL A 179 -5.11 -20.27 -2.19
C VAL A 179 -3.71 -20.86 -2.05
N ASN A 180 -3.18 -21.42 -3.14
CA ASN A 180 -1.81 -21.91 -3.25
C ASN A 180 -0.91 -20.98 -4.08
N THR A 181 -1.43 -19.83 -4.48
CA THR A 181 -0.79 -18.87 -5.37
C THR A 181 0.05 -17.84 -4.61
N GLY A 182 0.88 -17.11 -5.32
CA GLY A 182 1.87 -16.20 -4.76
C GLY A 182 1.66 -14.72 -5.15
N THR A 183 0.43 -14.28 -5.35
CA THR A 183 0.15 -12.86 -5.49
C THR A 183 0.29 -12.20 -4.11
N PHE A 184 1.42 -11.55 -3.87
CA PHE A 184 1.78 -11.05 -2.54
C PHE A 184 0.77 -10.09 -1.92
N VAL A 185 0.04 -9.32 -2.71
CA VAL A 185 -0.94 -8.36 -2.20
C VAL A 185 -2.18 -9.04 -1.65
N THR A 186 -2.69 -10.10 -2.30
CA THR A 186 -4.00 -10.69 -2.00
C THR A 186 -3.95 -12.04 -1.34
N ASP A 187 -2.88 -12.82 -1.56
CA ASP A 187 -2.86 -14.24 -1.24
C ASP A 187 -2.18 -14.57 0.09
N VAL A 188 -1.38 -13.67 0.61
CA VAL A 188 -0.66 -13.84 1.88
C VAL A 188 -1.62 -14.10 3.04
N ALA A 189 -2.69 -13.32 3.15
CA ALA A 189 -3.71 -13.52 4.18
C ALA A 189 -4.61 -14.74 3.92
N LYS A 190 -4.50 -15.37 2.74
CA LYS A 190 -5.27 -16.55 2.32
C LYS A 190 -4.46 -17.85 2.36
N GLY A 191 -3.31 -17.83 3.03
CA GLY A 191 -2.48 -19.01 3.20
C GLY A 191 -1.67 -19.41 1.97
N GLY A 192 -1.45 -18.51 1.01
CA GLY A 192 -0.64 -18.71 -0.18
C GLY A 192 0.86 -18.80 0.09
N LEU A 193 1.68 -18.45 -0.89
CA LEU A 193 3.14 -18.49 -0.74
C LEU A 193 3.64 -17.43 0.26
N PRO A 194 4.75 -17.70 0.97
CA PRO A 194 5.32 -16.78 1.94
C PRO A 194 5.71 -15.44 1.33
N TYR A 195 5.61 -14.36 2.13
CA TYR A 195 6.07 -13.06 1.76
C TYR A 195 7.59 -13.04 1.60
N LYS A 196 8.09 -12.27 0.64
CA LYS A 196 9.52 -12.15 0.39
C LYS A 196 10.13 -11.03 1.23
N ALA A 197 11.26 -11.34 1.85
CA ALA A 197 12.04 -10.33 2.54
C ALA A 197 12.55 -9.27 1.57
N ALA A 198 12.47 -8.01 1.98
CA ALA A 198 13.10 -6.93 1.25
C ALA A 198 14.63 -7.13 1.23
N LYS A 199 15.26 -6.69 0.15
CA LYS A 199 16.72 -6.70 0.05
C LYS A 199 17.33 -5.80 1.13
N TYR A 200 18.53 -6.12 1.54
CA TYR A 200 19.27 -5.30 2.50
C TYR A 200 19.44 -3.87 2.00
N HIS A 201 19.23 -2.90 2.88
CA HIS A 201 19.47 -1.50 2.56
C HIS A 201 20.98 -1.27 2.39
N ASP A 202 21.39 -1.12 1.16
CA ASP A 202 22.75 -0.75 0.78
C ASP A 202 22.75 0.53 -0.08
N TYR A 203 23.92 1.03 -0.42
CA TYR A 203 24.06 2.25 -1.20
C TYR A 203 23.40 2.17 -2.59
N PHE A 204 23.27 0.98 -3.16
CA PHE A 204 22.73 0.77 -4.49
C PHE A 204 21.24 0.43 -4.50
N THR A 205 20.72 -0.17 -3.43
CA THR A 205 19.37 -0.75 -3.41
C THR A 205 18.37 -0.01 -2.52
N SER A 206 18.82 0.97 -1.74
CA SER A 206 17.98 1.79 -0.87
C SER A 206 17.63 3.16 -1.44
N CYS A 207 17.84 3.37 -2.74
CA CYS A 207 17.39 4.59 -3.41
C CYS A 207 15.87 4.67 -3.42
N LEU A 208 15.34 5.83 -3.07
CA LEU A 208 13.92 6.10 -3.21
C LEU A 208 13.55 6.14 -4.71
N PRO A 209 12.44 5.52 -5.13
CA PRO A 209 12.02 5.53 -6.53
C PRO A 209 11.60 6.93 -7.00
N SER A 210 11.16 7.77 -6.07
CA SER A 210 10.76 9.16 -6.31
C SER A 210 11.25 10.05 -5.18
N PRO A 211 11.61 11.32 -5.46
CA PRO A 211 12.08 12.25 -4.44
C PRO A 211 11.01 12.62 -3.41
N GLN A 212 9.74 12.45 -3.77
CA GLN A 212 8.59 12.79 -2.94
C GLN A 212 7.51 11.70 -2.99
N LYS A 213 6.65 11.65 -1.99
CA LYS A 213 5.43 10.83 -1.98
C LYS A 213 4.26 11.67 -2.48
N GLY A 214 3.54 11.16 -3.49
CA GLY A 214 2.39 11.83 -4.09
C GLY A 214 2.73 12.59 -5.39
N PRO A 215 1.74 13.27 -5.96
CA PRO A 215 1.90 14.01 -7.21
C PRO A 215 2.80 15.24 -7.03
N ASP A 216 3.31 15.74 -8.14
CA ASP A 216 4.09 16.98 -8.16
C ASP A 216 3.27 18.15 -7.59
N VAL A 217 3.92 18.96 -6.76
CA VAL A 217 3.28 20.14 -6.19
C VAL A 217 3.30 21.23 -7.24
N LEU A 218 2.14 21.53 -7.78
CA LEU A 218 1.97 22.60 -8.76
C LEU A 218 1.87 23.94 -8.04
N ILE A 219 2.57 24.93 -8.58
CA ILE A 219 2.35 26.32 -8.17
C ILE A 219 1.00 26.74 -8.74
N PRO A 220 -0.01 27.07 -7.92
CA PRO A 220 -1.28 27.49 -8.43
C PRO A 220 -1.07 28.76 -9.26
N SER A 221 -1.16 28.62 -10.56
CA SER A 221 -1.23 29.76 -11.46
C SER A 221 -2.54 30.48 -11.17
N ALA A 222 -2.51 31.80 -11.09
CA ALA A 222 -3.69 32.61 -10.82
C ALA A 222 -4.78 32.50 -11.90
N THR A 223 -4.58 31.68 -12.87
CA THR A 223 -5.46 31.40 -13.99
C THR A 223 -5.85 29.91 -14.02
N SER A 224 -6.69 29.49 -13.09
CA SER A 224 -7.60 28.36 -13.34
C SER A 224 -8.86 28.95 -13.98
N GLY A 225 -8.82 29.22 -15.24
CA GLY A 225 -9.96 29.80 -15.94
C GLY A 225 -9.83 29.58 -17.44
N GLU A 226 -10.95 29.59 -18.09
CA GLU A 226 -11.04 29.67 -19.53
C GLU A 226 -10.35 30.99 -19.97
N TYR A 227 -9.36 30.84 -20.86
CA TYR A 227 -8.73 32.01 -21.44
C TYR A 227 -9.66 32.58 -22.50
N PRO A 228 -10.13 33.84 -22.37
CA PRO A 228 -10.90 34.43 -23.42
C PRO A 228 -10.02 34.59 -24.66
N VAL A 229 -10.45 33.92 -25.74
CA VAL A 229 -9.78 34.08 -27.02
C VAL A 229 -10.38 35.26 -27.73
N VAL A 230 -9.56 36.25 -27.99
CA VAL A 230 -9.95 37.45 -28.68
C VAL A 230 -9.28 37.56 -30.05
N THR A 231 -9.90 38.25 -30.96
CA THR A 231 -9.30 38.57 -32.24
C THR A 231 -8.46 39.83 -32.11
N ARG A 232 -7.27 39.86 -32.69
CA ARG A 232 -6.40 41.03 -32.74
C ARG A 232 -6.36 41.55 -34.17
N GLU A 233 -6.42 42.87 -34.34
CA GLU A 233 -6.15 43.46 -35.64
C GLU A 233 -4.73 43.15 -36.06
N GLN A 234 -4.55 42.69 -37.29
CA GLN A 234 -3.21 42.51 -37.85
C GLN A 234 -2.59 43.90 -38.07
N PRO A 235 -1.34 44.13 -37.67
CA PRO A 235 -0.70 45.42 -37.80
C PRO A 235 -0.30 45.79 -39.21
N HIS A 236 -0.71 45.04 -40.24
CA HIS A 236 -0.26 45.31 -41.60
C HIS A 236 -1.34 45.13 -42.62
N ASP A 237 -2.15 46.18 -42.75
CA ASP A 237 -2.77 46.45 -44.02
C ASP A 237 -2.62 47.97 -44.31
N PRO A 238 -1.77 48.36 -45.31
CA PRO A 238 -1.57 49.77 -45.67
C PRO A 238 -2.76 50.41 -46.32
N GLY A 239 -3.88 49.69 -46.46
CA GLY A 239 -5.12 50.16 -47.05
C GLY A 239 -6.27 50.41 -46.07
N GLY A 240 -6.01 50.49 -44.80
CA GLY A 240 -6.83 50.86 -43.66
C GLY A 240 -8.31 51.06 -43.84
N TYR A 241 -9.14 50.06 -43.62
CA TYR A 241 -10.49 50.24 -43.10
C TYR A 241 -10.49 49.93 -41.62
N ALA A 242 -10.43 50.94 -40.78
CA ALA A 242 -10.64 50.79 -39.36
C ALA A 242 -12.10 50.39 -39.12
N LEU A 243 -12.35 49.10 -38.95
CA LEU A 243 -13.60 48.59 -38.39
C LEU A 243 -13.52 48.74 -36.90
N THR A 244 -13.99 49.87 -36.39
CA THR A 244 -14.22 50.10 -34.99
C THR A 244 -15.30 49.13 -34.50
N GLY A 245 -14.92 48.07 -33.78
CA GLY A 245 -15.81 47.35 -32.90
C GLY A 245 -16.17 45.90 -33.22
N VAL A 246 -15.79 45.35 -34.38
CA VAL A 246 -16.01 43.91 -34.65
C VAL A 246 -14.78 43.36 -35.38
N SER A 247 -13.92 42.69 -34.65
CA SER A 247 -12.78 42.00 -35.25
C SER A 247 -13.26 40.69 -35.88
N ASN A 248 -13.15 40.56 -37.17
CA ASN A 248 -13.42 39.30 -37.89
C ASN A 248 -12.29 38.31 -37.65
N ILE A 249 -12.62 37.04 -37.58
CA ILE A 249 -11.63 35.98 -37.57
C ILE A 249 -10.97 35.88 -38.94
N SER A 250 -9.66 36.06 -39.01
CA SER A 250 -8.88 35.90 -40.22
C SER A 250 -8.26 34.49 -40.31
N PHE A 251 -8.31 33.90 -41.50
CA PHE A 251 -7.75 32.60 -41.75
C PHE A 251 -6.60 32.72 -42.76
N ALA A 252 -5.57 31.92 -42.58
CA ALA A 252 -4.53 31.74 -43.58
C ALA A 252 -4.77 30.42 -44.34
N SER A 253 -4.55 30.42 -45.63
CA SER A 253 -4.59 29.25 -46.47
C SER A 253 -3.18 28.96 -47.01
N GLY A 254 -2.53 27.89 -46.49
CA GLY A 254 -1.18 27.56 -46.92
C GLY A 254 -0.13 28.65 -46.62
N ASP A 255 1.00 28.61 -47.34
CA ASP A 255 2.14 29.53 -47.15
C ASP A 255 1.91 30.99 -47.55
N ARG A 256 0.71 31.35 -47.88
CA ARG A 256 0.35 32.73 -48.22
C ARG A 256 -0.92 33.20 -47.50
N PRO A 257 -0.92 34.39 -46.91
CA PRO A 257 -2.14 34.97 -46.41
C PRO A 257 -3.03 35.28 -47.67
N VAL A 258 -4.07 34.45 -47.83
CA VAL A 258 -5.09 34.76 -48.85
C VAL A 258 -6.09 35.71 -48.21
N ASN A 259 -6.27 36.88 -48.82
CA ASN A 259 -7.40 37.73 -48.50
C ASN A 259 -8.68 36.99 -48.90
N ILE A 260 -9.35 36.42 -47.91
CA ILE A 260 -10.55 35.57 -48.09
C ILE A 260 -11.75 36.38 -48.52
N TYR A 261 -11.60 37.70 -48.67
CA TYR A 261 -12.69 38.59 -49.06
C TYR A 261 -13.24 38.32 -50.46
N ASP A 262 -12.47 37.67 -51.34
CA ASP A 262 -12.89 37.46 -52.73
C ASP A 262 -13.53 36.09 -53.01
N SER A 263 -13.54 35.16 -52.08
CA SER A 263 -13.98 33.78 -52.36
C SER A 263 -14.89 33.11 -51.32
N LEU A 264 -15.18 33.75 -50.20
CA LEU A 264 -16.12 33.24 -49.20
C LEU A 264 -17.50 33.93 -49.37
N ALA A 265 -18.34 33.34 -50.16
CA ALA A 265 -19.74 33.68 -50.21
C ALA A 265 -20.45 33.11 -48.96
N PHE A 266 -20.74 33.92 -48.00
CA PHE A 266 -21.67 33.53 -46.90
C PHE A 266 -23.09 33.51 -47.52
N LYS A 267 -23.58 32.31 -47.78
CA LYS A 267 -24.98 32.16 -48.15
C LYS A 267 -25.81 32.00 -46.88
N PRO A 268 -26.72 32.91 -46.58
CA PRO A 268 -27.64 32.72 -45.46
C PRO A 268 -28.49 31.50 -45.79
N VAL A 269 -28.42 30.48 -44.94
CA VAL A 269 -29.35 29.35 -45.01
C VAL A 269 -30.68 29.86 -44.48
N VAL A 270 -31.59 30.09 -45.41
CA VAL A 270 -32.97 30.46 -45.08
C VAL A 270 -33.67 29.16 -44.66
N SER A 271 -33.75 28.93 -43.41
CA SER A 271 -34.83 28.26 -42.70
C SER A 271 -34.42 27.99 -41.24
N GLY A 272 -34.86 28.81 -40.34
CA GLY A 272 -35.12 28.47 -38.95
C GLY A 272 -33.95 28.28 -37.99
N SER A 273 -32.70 28.34 -38.39
CA SER A 273 -31.55 28.29 -37.51
C SER A 273 -30.46 29.28 -37.88
N ASN A 274 -30.04 30.10 -36.90
CA ASN A 274 -29.07 31.19 -37.05
C ASN A 274 -27.62 30.69 -37.23
N TYR A 275 -27.36 29.78 -38.14
CA TYR A 275 -26.02 29.33 -38.46
C TYR A 275 -25.61 29.78 -39.84
N ALA A 276 -24.60 30.63 -39.92
CA ALA A 276 -23.93 30.95 -41.17
C ALA A 276 -22.99 29.78 -41.51
N GLY A 277 -23.34 28.98 -42.49
CA GLY A 277 -22.48 27.92 -43.03
C GLY A 277 -21.59 28.46 -44.16
N ILE A 278 -20.34 28.10 -44.19
CA ILE A 278 -19.43 28.35 -45.30
C ILE A 278 -19.73 27.30 -46.36
N THR A 279 -20.37 27.72 -47.46
CA THR A 279 -20.61 26.83 -48.63
C THR A 279 -19.73 27.24 -49.79
N GLY A 280 -18.94 26.32 -50.29
CA GLY A 280 -18.26 26.49 -51.55
C GLY A 280 -16.74 26.28 -51.54
N PHE A 281 -16.30 25.08 -51.24
CA PHE A 281 -15.03 24.61 -51.76
C PHE A 281 -15.28 23.60 -52.87
N SER A 282 -15.15 24.04 -54.10
CA SER A 282 -15.07 23.13 -55.21
C SER A 282 -13.62 23.07 -55.67
N GLY A 283 -12.99 21.93 -55.52
CA GLY A 283 -11.77 21.64 -56.23
C GLY A 283 -10.65 21.03 -55.41
N GLY A 284 -10.23 19.83 -55.80
CA GLY A 284 -8.89 19.34 -55.57
C GLY A 284 -8.66 18.53 -54.30
N ALA A 285 -7.84 17.50 -54.40
CA ALA A 285 -7.53 16.49 -53.38
C ALA A 285 -6.76 17.01 -52.17
N ASP A 286 -6.36 18.28 -52.11
CA ASP A 286 -5.73 18.92 -50.97
C ASP A 286 -6.75 19.81 -50.29
N LYS A 287 -7.25 19.36 -49.15
CA LYS A 287 -8.07 20.17 -48.27
C LYS A 287 -7.16 21.22 -47.60
N PRO A 288 -7.24 22.50 -47.93
CA PRO A 288 -6.47 23.50 -47.24
C PRO A 288 -6.94 23.54 -45.77
N GLY A 289 -6.04 23.29 -44.85
CA GLY A 289 -6.28 23.56 -43.44
C GLY A 289 -6.46 25.06 -43.25
N PHE A 290 -7.57 25.47 -42.63
CA PHE A 290 -7.78 26.85 -42.25
C PHE A 290 -7.34 27.04 -40.79
N ASP A 291 -6.20 27.64 -40.64
CA ASP A 291 -5.73 28.02 -39.32
C ASP A 291 -6.08 29.51 -39.05
N PRO A 292 -6.79 29.81 -37.96
CA PRO A 292 -7.06 31.21 -37.59
C PRO A 292 -5.75 31.86 -37.16
N VAL A 293 -5.37 32.94 -37.90
CA VAL A 293 -4.08 33.65 -37.69
C VAL A 293 -4.14 34.81 -36.74
N ASN A 294 -5.34 35.27 -36.38
CA ASN A 294 -5.54 36.43 -35.52
C ASN A 294 -6.23 36.14 -34.20
N LEU A 295 -6.24 34.88 -33.78
CA LEU A 295 -6.74 34.49 -32.46
C LEU A 295 -5.60 34.52 -31.45
N TYR A 296 -5.80 35.18 -30.36
CA TYR A 296 -4.88 35.29 -29.24
C TYR A 296 -5.61 34.95 -27.93
N ALA A 297 -5.04 34.09 -27.14
CA ALA A 297 -5.52 33.91 -25.80
C ALA A 297 -5.05 35.09 -24.94
N VAL A 298 -5.98 35.81 -24.37
CA VAL A 298 -5.68 36.90 -23.46
C VAL A 298 -5.63 36.37 -22.04
N SER A 299 -4.44 36.28 -21.49
CA SER A 299 -4.25 36.06 -20.06
C SER A 299 -4.57 37.40 -19.34
N SER A 300 -5.76 37.53 -18.80
CA SER A 300 -6.20 38.73 -18.06
C SER A 300 -5.58 38.84 -16.66
N GLY A 301 -4.76 37.91 -16.25
CA GLY A 301 -3.97 37.95 -15.02
C GLY A 301 -2.55 37.54 -15.31
N GLY A 302 -1.58 38.26 -14.82
CA GLY A 302 -0.19 37.86 -14.94
C GLY A 302 -0.01 36.43 -14.45
N LEU A 303 0.83 35.64 -15.14
CA LEU A 303 1.26 34.31 -14.77
C LEU A 303 2.03 34.26 -13.43
N GLY A 304 1.67 35.12 -12.50
CA GLY A 304 2.33 35.29 -11.21
C GLY A 304 1.59 34.57 -10.10
N ALA A 305 2.13 33.48 -9.63
CA ALA A 305 1.78 32.99 -8.30
C ALA A 305 2.18 34.04 -7.26
N SER A 306 1.35 34.28 -6.26
CA SER A 306 1.74 35.14 -5.14
C SER A 306 2.91 34.51 -4.37
N ILE A 307 3.75 35.35 -3.75
CA ILE A 307 4.87 34.87 -2.92
C ILE A 307 4.40 33.92 -1.82
N ASN A 308 3.19 34.14 -1.29
CA ASN A 308 2.61 33.27 -0.28
C ASN A 308 2.23 31.88 -0.85
N GLN A 309 1.67 31.82 -2.04
CA GLN A 309 1.38 30.58 -2.74
C GLN A 309 2.66 29.80 -3.06
N LEU A 310 3.71 30.49 -3.48
CA LEU A 310 5.00 29.89 -3.71
C LEU A 310 5.60 29.32 -2.41
N ARG A 311 5.56 30.08 -1.32
CA ARG A 311 6.02 29.59 -0.01
C ARG A 311 5.22 28.38 0.45
N MET A 312 3.90 28.38 0.25
CA MET A 312 3.05 27.27 0.60
C MET A 312 3.40 26.02 -0.22
N ALA A 313 3.59 26.15 -1.54
CA ALA A 313 4.00 25.07 -2.42
C ALA A 313 5.33 24.46 -1.96
N PHE A 314 6.32 25.28 -1.61
CA PHE A 314 7.60 24.80 -1.06
C PHE A 314 7.43 24.04 0.27
N GLN A 315 6.54 24.46 1.15
CA GLN A 315 6.31 23.77 2.42
C GLN A 315 5.61 22.41 2.18
N ILE A 316 4.65 22.37 1.28
CA ILE A 316 3.97 21.10 0.90
C ILE A 316 4.96 20.15 0.23
N GLN A 317 5.79 20.65 -0.69
CA GLN A 317 6.86 19.87 -1.31
C GLN A 317 7.80 19.25 -0.27
N LYS A 318 8.25 20.06 0.68
CA LYS A 318 9.11 19.62 1.78
C LYS A 318 8.44 18.57 2.68
N LEU A 319 7.13 18.66 2.88
CA LEU A 319 6.35 17.66 3.61
C LEU A 319 6.38 16.32 2.86
N TYR A 320 6.04 16.32 1.57
CA TYR A 320 6.03 15.10 0.75
C TYR A 320 7.41 14.44 0.60
N GLU A 321 8.46 15.24 0.51
CA GLU A 321 9.84 14.72 0.53
C GLU A 321 10.19 14.08 1.88
N LYS A 322 9.68 14.64 2.97
CA LYS A 322 9.89 14.11 4.31
C LYS A 322 9.15 12.79 4.51
N ASP A 323 7.93 12.68 3.99
CA ASP A 323 7.15 11.45 4.01
C ASP A 323 7.81 10.33 3.19
N ALA A 324 8.39 10.66 2.05
CA ALA A 324 9.13 9.68 1.25
C ALA A 324 10.35 9.11 1.99
N ARG A 325 11.07 9.97 2.74
CA ARG A 325 12.27 9.57 3.49
C ARG A 325 11.98 8.95 4.85
N GLY A 326 10.92 9.41 5.51
CA GLY A 326 10.57 9.02 6.87
C GLY A 326 9.60 7.86 6.99
N GLY A 327 8.94 7.52 5.90
CA GLY A 327 7.82 6.58 5.86
C GLY A 327 6.47 7.23 6.17
N SER A 328 5.40 6.57 5.81
CA SER A 328 4.02 7.06 5.94
C SER A 328 3.15 6.28 6.92
N ARG A 329 3.71 5.29 7.63
CA ARG A 329 3.01 4.67 8.76
C ARG A 329 2.86 5.67 9.90
N TYR A 330 1.78 5.56 10.66
CA TYR A 330 1.48 6.50 11.76
C TYR A 330 2.66 6.73 12.71
N ILE A 331 3.36 5.67 13.09
CA ILE A 331 4.54 5.74 13.96
C ILE A 331 5.72 6.44 13.28
N GLU A 332 5.93 6.17 12.00
CA GLU A 332 6.97 6.76 11.19
C GLU A 332 6.73 8.26 11.00
N ILE A 333 5.46 8.66 10.79
CA ILE A 333 5.05 10.06 10.73
C ILE A 333 5.33 10.75 12.07
N LEU A 334 4.93 10.16 13.19
CA LEU A 334 5.21 10.73 14.51
C LEU A 334 6.70 10.93 14.75
N LYS A 335 7.51 9.93 14.37
CA LYS A 335 8.97 10.00 14.53
C LYS A 335 9.59 11.00 13.56
N SER A 336 9.20 10.98 12.29
CA SER A 336 9.82 11.81 11.24
C SER A 336 9.44 13.29 11.36
N HIS A 337 8.16 13.59 11.63
CA HIS A 337 7.67 14.96 11.69
C HIS A 337 7.84 15.61 13.05
N PHE A 338 7.62 14.86 14.12
CA PHE A 338 7.60 15.41 15.48
C PHE A 338 8.77 14.94 16.37
N GLY A 339 9.58 14.00 15.90
CA GLY A 339 10.70 13.45 16.68
C GLY A 339 10.27 12.62 17.89
N VAL A 340 8.99 12.23 17.95
CA VAL A 340 8.43 11.50 19.08
C VAL A 340 8.39 10.01 18.78
N THR A 341 8.91 9.21 19.71
CA THR A 341 8.69 7.76 19.71
C THR A 341 7.67 7.46 20.80
N SER A 342 6.46 7.11 20.42
CA SER A 342 5.43 6.76 21.38
C SER A 342 5.68 5.36 21.96
N PRO A 343 5.75 5.21 23.28
CA PRO A 343 5.85 3.91 23.94
C PRO A 343 4.50 3.19 24.00
N ASP A 344 3.45 3.76 23.43
CA ASP A 344 2.10 3.21 23.53
C ASP A 344 1.94 1.97 22.65
N ALA A 345 1.86 0.79 23.29
CA ALA A 345 1.56 -0.48 22.64
C ALA A 345 0.17 -0.50 21.96
N ARG A 346 -0.70 0.47 22.27
CA ARG A 346 -2.03 0.62 21.66
C ARG A 346 -2.01 1.29 20.29
N LEU A 347 -0.83 1.48 19.71
CA LEU A 347 -0.66 2.06 18.37
C LEU A 347 -1.24 1.22 17.23
N GLN A 348 -2.13 0.27 17.53
CA GLN A 348 -2.89 -0.45 16.52
C GLN A 348 -2.02 -1.25 15.53
N ARG A 349 -0.90 -1.77 15.99
CA ARG A 349 0.00 -2.61 15.20
C ARG A 349 0.51 -3.82 15.99
N PRO A 350 1.05 -4.85 15.30
CA PRO A 350 1.79 -5.93 15.96
C PRO A 350 2.98 -5.39 16.75
N GLU A 351 3.17 -5.92 17.95
CA GLU A 351 4.29 -5.56 18.83
C GLU A 351 5.45 -6.53 18.61
N TYR A 352 6.63 -5.97 18.36
CA TYR A 352 7.86 -6.75 18.29
C TYR A 352 8.36 -7.09 19.70
N LEU A 353 8.42 -8.37 20.03
CA LEU A 353 8.85 -8.86 21.33
C LEU A 353 10.35 -9.09 21.42
N GLY A 354 10.97 -9.50 20.33
CA GLY A 354 12.37 -9.81 20.28
C GLY A 354 12.74 -10.71 19.09
N GLY A 355 14.02 -11.00 18.98
CA GLY A 355 14.54 -11.86 17.93
C GLY A 355 16.05 -11.92 17.99
N ASN A 356 16.64 -12.74 17.13
CA ASN A 356 18.08 -12.79 17.00
C ASN A 356 18.50 -13.04 15.54
N ARG A 357 19.74 -12.71 15.26
CA ARG A 357 20.42 -12.95 14.00
C ARG A 357 21.55 -13.96 14.22
N VAL A 358 21.58 -15.00 13.41
CA VAL A 358 22.63 -16.01 13.44
C VAL A 358 23.26 -16.12 12.06
N PRO A 359 24.58 -16.01 11.93
CA PRO A 359 25.25 -16.27 10.66
C PRO A 359 25.16 -17.76 10.32
N ILE A 360 24.95 -18.06 9.05
CA ILE A 360 24.98 -19.44 8.54
C ILE A 360 26.34 -19.70 7.99
N ASN A 361 27.10 -20.58 8.66
CA ASN A 361 28.38 -21.02 8.18
C ASN A 361 28.18 -22.05 7.06
N ILE A 362 28.70 -21.75 5.89
CA ILE A 362 28.70 -22.66 4.74
C ILE A 362 29.95 -23.54 4.87
N CYS A 363 29.78 -24.74 5.44
CA CYS A 363 30.82 -25.71 5.39
C CYS A 363 30.71 -26.45 4.05
N LEU A 364 31.66 -26.27 3.17
CA LEU A 364 31.79 -27.08 1.97
C LEU A 364 32.32 -28.46 2.40
N LEU A 365 31.41 -29.40 2.59
CA LEU A 365 31.76 -30.78 2.72
C LEU A 365 32.35 -31.26 1.39
N TYR A 366 33.67 -31.29 1.31
CA TYR A 366 34.36 -31.99 0.25
C TYR A 366 34.14 -33.48 0.47
N THR A 367 33.32 -34.08 -0.38
CA THR A 367 32.98 -35.51 -0.35
C THR A 367 34.15 -36.36 -0.83
N SER A 368 35.24 -36.43 -0.11
CA SER A 368 36.21 -37.46 -0.42
C SER A 368 36.64 -38.34 0.77
N ASP A 369 36.32 -37.95 1.98
CA ASP A 369 36.53 -38.91 3.09
C ASP A 369 35.65 -38.54 4.31
N ALA A 370 34.66 -39.38 4.59
CA ALA A 370 33.74 -39.18 5.70
C ALA A 370 34.36 -39.53 7.09
N ALA A 371 35.65 -39.81 7.13
CA ALA A 371 36.34 -40.23 8.34
C ALA A 371 37.13 -39.13 9.07
N ASP A 372 37.43 -38.01 8.42
CA ASP A 372 38.26 -36.92 8.98
C ASP A 372 37.54 -35.64 9.37
N ASP A 373 36.21 -35.58 9.27
CA ASP A 373 35.44 -34.33 9.48
C ASP A 373 34.97 -34.17 10.93
N LEU A 374 35.93 -34.05 11.84
CA LEU A 374 35.67 -33.62 13.22
C LEU A 374 35.72 -32.05 13.40
N LEU A 375 35.87 -31.31 12.32
CA LEU A 375 36.07 -29.84 12.38
C LEU A 375 34.83 -29.00 12.02
N CYS A 376 33.70 -29.61 11.72
CA CYS A 376 32.45 -28.90 11.41
C CYS A 376 31.37 -29.11 12.49
N VAL A 377 31.73 -28.97 13.75
CA VAL A 377 30.75 -28.91 14.88
C VAL A 377 30.57 -27.48 15.34
#